data_d44335efb1e48597665cab1f43800f6e
#
_entry.id   d44335efb1e48597665cab1f43800f6e
#
_cell.length_a   1.000
_cell.length_b   1.000
_cell.length_c   1.000
_cell.angle_alpha   90.00
_cell.angle_beta   90.00
_cell.angle_gamma   90.00
#
_symmetry.space_group_name_H-M   'P 1'
#
loop_
_entity.id
_entity.type
_entity.pdbx_description
1 polymer ?
#
loop_
_entity_poly.entity_id
_entity_poly.type
_entity_poly.pdbx_seq_one_letter_code
_entity_poly.pdbx_strand_id
1 'polypeptide(L)'
;MTGKGKSGKGKGKTGSPTVISADGLVAGARHFPSPNCDERPAGCAIELLVVHHISLPPGEFGGPGIIELFTNRLDAAAHPYYAAVAGSKVSAHFLIRRDGELIQFVSCARRAWHAGESSWKGRARCNDFSIGVELEGTGATPFTEAQYARLVEVTRALAARYPIADIAGHSDIAPGRKSDPGPSFDWGRYRAMLKVNSQGAKRAQKTRTKSRTAKASGRK
;
A
#
# COMPACT_ATOMS: atom_id res chain seq x y z
N MET A 1 1.13 39.24 -34.14
CA MET A 1 0.04 38.28 -33.99
C MET A 1 0.35 37.40 -32.78
N THR A 2 -0.32 37.65 -31.66
CA THR A 2 -0.03 37.05 -30.37
C THR A 2 -0.97 35.84 -30.15
N GLY A 3 -0.42 34.64 -30.20
CA GLY A 3 -1.14 33.38 -29.91
C GLY A 3 -1.20 33.12 -28.42
N LYS A 4 -2.36 33.27 -27.79
CA LYS A 4 -2.64 32.87 -26.39
C LYS A 4 -2.74 31.34 -26.31
N GLY A 5 -1.74 30.69 -25.71
CA GLY A 5 -1.82 29.28 -25.30
C GLY A 5 -2.81 29.09 -24.14
N LYS A 6 -3.88 28.34 -24.37
CA LYS A 6 -4.82 27.91 -23.33
C LYS A 6 -4.19 26.76 -22.54
N SER A 7 -3.84 27.01 -21.28
CA SER A 7 -3.50 25.95 -20.32
C SER A 7 -4.74 25.14 -19.95
N GLY A 8 -4.83 23.91 -20.47
CA GLY A 8 -5.86 22.97 -20.09
C GLY A 8 -5.64 22.49 -18.66
N LYS A 9 -6.47 22.92 -17.70
CA LYS A 9 -6.56 22.32 -16.36
C LYS A 9 -7.07 20.87 -16.53
N GLY A 10 -6.17 19.90 -16.36
CA GLY A 10 -6.54 18.50 -16.29
C GLY A 10 -7.49 18.28 -15.11
N LYS A 11 -8.76 18.00 -15.37
CA LYS A 11 -9.71 17.52 -14.38
C LYS A 11 -9.21 16.16 -13.88
N GLY A 12 -8.77 16.10 -12.63
CA GLY A 12 -8.45 14.83 -11.96
C GLY A 12 -9.65 13.89 -12.08
N LYS A 13 -9.46 12.77 -12.77
CA LYS A 13 -10.45 11.68 -12.78
C LYS A 13 -10.58 11.20 -11.34
N THR A 14 -11.74 11.42 -10.73
CA THR A 14 -12.14 10.74 -9.49
C THR A 14 -12.22 9.25 -9.83
N GLY A 15 -11.15 8.52 -9.52
CA GLY A 15 -11.08 7.08 -9.76
C GLY A 15 -12.17 6.36 -8.96
N SER A 16 -12.67 5.24 -9.51
CA SER A 16 -13.54 4.33 -8.77
C SER A 16 -12.86 3.92 -7.46
N PRO A 17 -13.62 3.75 -6.35
CA PRO A 17 -13.04 3.41 -5.07
C PRO A 17 -12.23 2.11 -5.17
N THR A 18 -11.06 2.10 -4.53
CA THR A 18 -10.24 0.89 -4.41
C THR A 18 -11.03 -0.17 -3.63
N VAL A 19 -11.30 -1.31 -4.25
CA VAL A 19 -12.08 -2.41 -3.67
C VAL A 19 -11.23 -3.68 -3.69
N ILE A 20 -11.25 -4.42 -2.59
CA ILE A 20 -10.59 -5.71 -2.48
C ILE A 20 -11.65 -6.81 -2.70
N SER A 21 -11.41 -7.67 -3.68
CA SER A 21 -12.27 -8.80 -4.01
C SER A 21 -12.23 -9.90 -2.93
N ALA A 22 -13.08 -10.90 -3.06
CA ALA A 22 -13.15 -12.01 -2.09
C ALA A 22 -11.85 -12.82 -2.04
N ASP A 23 -11.15 -12.94 -3.16
CA ASP A 23 -9.85 -13.61 -3.31
C ASP A 23 -8.65 -12.70 -2.96
N GLY A 24 -8.90 -11.51 -2.43
CA GLY A 24 -7.87 -10.60 -1.91
C GLY A 24 -7.13 -9.78 -2.97
N LEU A 25 -7.70 -9.66 -4.18
CA LEU A 25 -7.12 -8.86 -5.26
C LEU A 25 -7.75 -7.47 -5.32
N VAL A 26 -6.96 -6.48 -5.74
CA VAL A 26 -7.39 -5.09 -5.90
C VAL A 26 -7.68 -4.79 -7.38
N ALA A 27 -8.92 -4.45 -7.69
CA ALA A 27 -9.28 -3.98 -9.03
C ALA A 27 -8.54 -2.68 -9.37
N GLY A 28 -7.92 -2.64 -10.56
CA GLY A 28 -7.14 -1.48 -11.03
C GLY A 28 -5.69 -1.46 -10.55
N ALA A 29 -5.22 -2.39 -9.72
CA ALA A 29 -3.80 -2.63 -9.52
C ALA A 29 -3.21 -3.40 -10.72
N ARG A 30 -1.94 -3.13 -11.06
CA ARG A 30 -1.20 -4.04 -11.94
C ARG A 30 -0.77 -5.25 -11.15
N HIS A 31 -0.95 -6.45 -11.72
CA HIS A 31 -0.65 -7.70 -11.02
C HIS A 31 0.62 -8.36 -11.58
N PHE A 32 1.57 -8.63 -10.67
CA PHE A 32 2.79 -9.39 -10.93
C PHE A 32 2.93 -10.48 -9.85
N PRO A 33 2.29 -11.65 -10.02
CA PRO A 33 2.25 -12.68 -8.98
C PRO A 33 3.65 -13.09 -8.51
N SER A 34 3.90 -12.95 -7.20
CA SER A 34 5.14 -13.38 -6.57
C SER A 34 5.04 -14.84 -6.12
N PRO A 35 6.08 -15.67 -6.38
CA PRO A 35 6.17 -17.01 -5.80
C PRO A 35 6.57 -16.99 -4.32
N ASN A 36 7.04 -15.83 -3.79
CA ASN A 36 7.54 -15.67 -2.42
C ASN A 36 6.36 -15.40 -1.45
N CYS A 37 5.44 -16.34 -1.38
CA CYS A 37 4.28 -16.28 -0.51
C CYS A 37 3.79 -17.70 -0.21
N ASP A 38 3.01 -17.82 0.86
CA ASP A 38 2.37 -19.07 1.27
C ASP A 38 1.02 -18.82 1.94
N GLU A 39 0.41 -19.86 2.49
CA GLU A 39 -0.86 -19.73 3.20
C GLU A 39 -0.64 -19.11 4.59
N ARG A 40 -1.62 -18.33 5.04
CA ARG A 40 -1.65 -17.84 6.42
C ARG A 40 -1.99 -19.00 7.37
N PRO A 41 -1.50 -18.96 8.63
CA PRO A 41 -1.97 -19.90 9.63
C PRO A 41 -3.50 -19.89 9.75
N ALA A 42 -4.10 -21.08 9.90
CA ALA A 42 -5.55 -21.19 9.99
C ALA A 42 -6.12 -20.31 11.12
N GLY A 43 -7.21 -19.61 10.84
CA GLY A 43 -7.87 -18.71 11.81
C GLY A 43 -7.10 -17.42 12.11
N CYS A 44 -5.98 -17.15 11.46
CA CYS A 44 -5.19 -15.95 11.68
C CYS A 44 -5.86 -14.74 11.02
N ALA A 45 -6.39 -13.82 11.80
CA ALA A 45 -6.95 -12.56 11.32
C ALA A 45 -5.84 -11.61 10.82
N ILE A 46 -6.16 -10.79 9.81
CA ILE A 46 -5.26 -9.77 9.27
C ILE A 46 -5.55 -8.46 10.02
N GLU A 47 -4.67 -8.10 10.95
CA GLU A 47 -4.90 -7.03 11.92
C GLU A 47 -3.88 -5.90 11.83
N LEU A 48 -2.79 -6.07 11.07
CA LEU A 48 -1.69 -5.12 10.97
C LEU A 48 -1.44 -4.72 9.51
N LEU A 49 -1.25 -3.43 9.27
CA LEU A 49 -0.66 -2.89 8.04
C LEU A 49 0.78 -2.48 8.34
N VAL A 50 1.75 -2.97 7.56
CA VAL A 50 3.16 -2.59 7.68
C VAL A 50 3.56 -1.76 6.47
N VAL A 51 4.07 -0.56 6.74
CA VAL A 51 4.59 0.36 5.73
C VAL A 51 6.09 0.19 5.62
N HIS A 52 6.56 0.01 4.40
CA HIS A 52 7.97 -0.15 4.03
C HIS A 52 8.39 0.93 3.04
N HIS A 53 9.68 1.00 2.74
CA HIS A 53 10.18 1.60 1.52
C HIS A 53 11.16 0.68 0.80
N ILE A 54 11.20 0.80 -0.51
CA ILE A 54 12.15 0.08 -1.36
C ILE A 54 12.55 0.94 -2.55
N SER A 55 13.82 0.88 -2.94
CA SER A 55 14.31 1.30 -4.25
C SER A 55 15.31 0.28 -4.76
N LEU A 56 15.29 0.00 -6.05
CA LEU A 56 16.17 -1.01 -6.63
C LEU A 56 16.50 -0.68 -8.10
N PRO A 57 17.75 -0.26 -8.38
CA PRO A 57 18.88 -0.13 -7.45
C PRO A 57 18.64 0.92 -6.34
N PRO A 58 19.43 0.94 -5.26
CA PRO A 58 19.25 1.92 -4.19
C PRO A 58 19.28 3.36 -4.70
N GLY A 59 18.21 4.12 -4.39
CA GLY A 59 18.06 5.52 -4.80
C GLY A 59 17.53 5.73 -6.21
N GLU A 60 17.35 4.69 -7.00
CA GLU A 60 16.75 4.75 -8.34
C GLU A 60 15.27 4.35 -8.30
N PHE A 61 14.46 5.03 -9.13
CA PHE A 61 13.01 4.86 -9.15
C PHE A 61 12.47 4.57 -10.55
N GLY A 62 11.29 3.94 -10.64
CA GLY A 62 10.59 3.67 -11.90
C GLY A 62 11.09 2.45 -12.67
N GLY A 63 12.25 1.90 -12.32
CA GLY A 63 12.84 0.74 -12.97
C GLY A 63 12.10 -0.58 -12.69
N PRO A 64 12.47 -1.67 -13.38
CA PRO A 64 11.86 -2.99 -13.22
C PRO A 64 12.35 -3.74 -11.99
N GLY A 65 13.48 -3.34 -11.38
CA GLY A 65 14.24 -4.14 -10.40
C GLY A 65 13.40 -4.64 -9.23
N ILE A 66 12.49 -3.82 -8.68
CA ILE A 66 11.62 -4.24 -7.57
C ILE A 66 10.68 -5.37 -8.00
N ILE A 67 10.09 -5.26 -9.20
CA ILE A 67 9.21 -6.29 -9.76
C ILE A 67 10.00 -7.58 -9.99
N GLU A 68 11.20 -7.46 -10.56
CA GLU A 68 12.07 -8.58 -10.85
C GLU A 68 12.53 -9.29 -9.58
N LEU A 69 12.90 -8.53 -8.53
CA LEU A 69 13.24 -9.08 -7.22
C LEU A 69 12.09 -9.90 -6.64
N PHE A 70 10.89 -9.31 -6.54
CA PHE A 70 9.74 -9.96 -5.93
C PHE A 70 9.18 -11.13 -6.74
N THR A 71 9.54 -11.22 -8.03
CA THR A 71 9.16 -12.33 -8.90
C THR A 71 10.32 -13.32 -9.18
N ASN A 72 11.45 -13.19 -8.46
CA ASN A 72 12.66 -14.03 -8.61
C ASN A 72 13.26 -14.00 -10.03
N ARG A 73 13.19 -12.86 -10.70
CA ARG A 73 13.71 -12.65 -12.07
C ARG A 73 14.82 -11.60 -12.13
N LEU A 74 15.29 -11.10 -10.98
CA LEU A 74 16.34 -10.08 -10.93
C LEU A 74 17.65 -10.67 -11.47
N ASP A 75 18.18 -10.04 -12.52
CA ASP A 75 19.47 -10.42 -13.09
C ASP A 75 20.60 -9.87 -12.22
N ALA A 76 21.32 -10.75 -11.53
CA ALA A 76 22.44 -10.40 -10.67
C ALA A 76 23.58 -9.64 -11.39
N ALA A 77 23.70 -9.81 -12.71
CA ALA A 77 24.74 -9.18 -13.53
C ALA A 77 24.36 -7.76 -13.98
N ALA A 78 23.07 -7.40 -13.95
CA ALA A 78 22.60 -6.12 -14.48
C ALA A 78 23.01 -4.89 -13.65
N HIS A 79 23.35 -5.07 -12.39
CA HIS A 79 23.82 -3.99 -11.50
C HIS A 79 24.63 -4.56 -10.35
N PRO A 80 25.73 -3.92 -9.88
CA PRO A 80 26.58 -4.44 -8.78
C PRO A 80 25.80 -4.75 -7.49
N TYR A 81 24.81 -3.93 -7.13
CA TYR A 81 23.96 -4.16 -5.97
C TYR A 81 23.07 -5.40 -6.12
N TYR A 82 22.69 -5.77 -7.34
CA TYR A 82 21.77 -6.89 -7.57
C TYR A 82 22.39 -8.22 -7.19
N ALA A 83 23.72 -8.39 -7.36
CA ALA A 83 24.43 -9.59 -6.93
C ALA A 83 24.21 -9.94 -5.44
N ALA A 84 24.06 -8.92 -4.59
CA ALA A 84 23.83 -9.10 -3.15
C ALA A 84 22.38 -9.50 -2.81
N VAL A 85 21.41 -9.20 -3.66
CA VAL A 85 19.97 -9.34 -3.32
C VAL A 85 19.19 -10.28 -4.23
N ALA A 86 19.68 -10.63 -5.42
CA ALA A 86 18.97 -11.44 -6.40
C ALA A 86 18.55 -12.84 -5.88
N GLY A 87 19.30 -13.40 -4.92
CA GLY A 87 18.96 -14.66 -4.25
C GLY A 87 17.88 -14.54 -3.16
N SER A 88 17.47 -13.33 -2.79
CA SER A 88 16.53 -13.10 -1.71
C SER A 88 15.12 -13.54 -2.07
N LYS A 89 14.52 -14.39 -1.22
CA LYS A 89 13.13 -14.83 -1.35
C LYS A 89 12.23 -13.93 -0.52
N VAL A 90 11.93 -12.75 -1.07
CA VAL A 90 11.12 -11.71 -0.42
C VAL A 90 10.01 -11.23 -1.34
N SER A 91 8.97 -10.66 -0.77
CA SER A 91 7.87 -10.03 -1.49
C SER A 91 7.17 -9.01 -0.60
N ALA A 92 6.20 -8.28 -1.13
CA ALA A 92 5.18 -7.56 -0.38
C ALA A 92 3.81 -7.81 -1.02
N HIS A 93 2.73 -7.40 -0.36
CA HIS A 93 1.42 -7.48 -1.00
C HIS A 93 1.32 -6.41 -2.09
N PHE A 94 1.78 -5.19 -1.78
CA PHE A 94 1.67 -4.04 -2.66
C PHE A 94 2.99 -3.27 -2.80
N LEU A 95 3.17 -2.65 -3.96
CA LEU A 95 4.11 -1.57 -4.21
C LEU A 95 3.33 -0.36 -4.72
N ILE A 96 3.63 0.82 -4.16
CA ILE A 96 3.14 2.10 -4.64
C ILE A 96 4.32 2.88 -5.25
N ARG A 97 4.32 3.07 -6.56
CA ARG A 97 5.31 3.83 -7.29
C ARG A 97 5.24 5.32 -6.95
N ARG A 98 6.28 6.07 -7.33
CA ARG A 98 6.38 7.53 -7.08
C ARG A 98 5.21 8.34 -7.65
N ASP A 99 4.61 7.91 -8.75
CA ASP A 99 3.43 8.51 -9.40
C ASP A 99 2.09 8.05 -8.82
N GLY A 100 2.12 7.13 -7.85
CA GLY A 100 0.94 6.53 -7.22
C GLY A 100 0.41 5.29 -7.96
N GLU A 101 1.10 4.77 -8.97
CA GLU A 101 0.75 3.48 -9.57
C GLU A 101 0.74 2.40 -8.48
N LEU A 102 -0.33 1.60 -8.44
CA LEU A 102 -0.46 0.49 -7.51
C LEU A 102 -0.15 -0.83 -8.22
N ILE A 103 0.82 -1.55 -7.68
CA ILE A 103 1.19 -2.90 -8.11
C ILE A 103 0.88 -3.87 -6.98
N GLN A 104 0.28 -5.02 -7.32
CA GLN A 104 0.02 -6.11 -6.37
C GLN A 104 0.79 -7.36 -6.77
N PHE A 105 1.53 -7.92 -5.81
CA PHE A 105 2.32 -9.14 -5.98
C PHE A 105 1.71 -10.36 -5.31
N VAL A 106 1.08 -10.17 -4.16
CA VAL A 106 0.49 -11.24 -3.36
C VAL A 106 -0.94 -10.88 -3.03
N SER A 107 -1.85 -11.83 -3.17
CA SER A 107 -3.23 -11.69 -2.68
C SER A 107 -3.23 -11.36 -1.19
N CYS A 108 -4.10 -10.44 -0.75
CA CYS A 108 -4.26 -10.13 0.67
C CYS A 108 -4.66 -11.36 1.51
N ALA A 109 -5.31 -12.36 0.91
CA ALA A 109 -5.68 -13.60 1.58
C ALA A 109 -4.46 -14.47 1.91
N ARG A 110 -3.37 -14.33 1.16
CA ARG A 110 -2.12 -15.09 1.36
C ARG A 110 -1.12 -14.30 2.21
N ARG A 111 -0.05 -14.96 2.64
CA ARG A 111 1.03 -14.42 3.44
C ARG A 111 2.21 -14.03 2.53
N ALA A 112 2.47 -12.74 2.34
CA ALA A 112 3.69 -12.25 1.70
C ALA A 112 4.87 -12.29 2.68
N TRP A 113 6.09 -12.39 2.16
CA TRP A 113 7.32 -12.47 2.96
C TRP A 113 8.03 -11.11 3.00
N HIS A 114 7.50 -10.16 3.81
CA HIS A 114 7.98 -8.78 3.87
C HIS A 114 8.60 -8.36 5.20
N ALA A 115 8.22 -9.02 6.31
CA ALA A 115 8.60 -8.57 7.66
C ALA A 115 9.84 -9.30 8.22
N GLY A 116 10.15 -10.51 7.74
CA GLY A 116 11.21 -11.34 8.28
C GLY A 116 10.99 -11.65 9.76
N GLU A 117 12.06 -11.72 10.54
CA GLU A 117 12.00 -11.81 11.99
C GLU A 117 11.43 -10.49 12.54
N SER A 118 10.30 -10.57 13.23
CA SER A 118 9.52 -9.39 13.61
C SER A 118 8.54 -9.70 14.72
N SER A 119 8.18 -8.66 15.49
CA SER A 119 7.13 -8.77 16.50
C SER A 119 6.36 -7.45 16.62
N TRP A 120 5.07 -7.55 16.97
CA TRP A 120 4.22 -6.40 17.24
C TRP A 120 3.35 -6.66 18.46
N LYS A 121 3.45 -5.79 19.47
CA LYS A 121 2.70 -5.90 20.74
C LYS A 121 2.80 -7.30 21.37
N GLY A 122 4.01 -7.88 21.38
CA GLY A 122 4.30 -9.20 21.95
C GLY A 122 3.95 -10.40 21.05
N ARG A 123 3.37 -10.17 19.86
CA ARG A 123 3.07 -11.22 18.90
C ARG A 123 4.16 -11.29 17.83
N ALA A 124 4.89 -12.40 17.76
CA ALA A 124 5.94 -12.64 16.77
C ALA A 124 5.37 -12.97 15.38
N ARG A 125 6.27 -12.97 14.35
CA ARG A 125 5.97 -13.40 12.98
C ARG A 125 4.91 -12.52 12.31
N CYS A 126 5.16 -11.23 12.21
CA CYS A 126 4.21 -10.25 11.67
C CYS A 126 3.70 -10.59 10.26
N ASN A 127 4.45 -11.33 9.43
CA ASN A 127 3.95 -11.83 8.14
C ASN A 127 2.62 -12.59 8.27
N ASP A 128 2.41 -13.31 9.37
CA ASP A 128 1.24 -14.17 9.55
C ASP A 128 -0.06 -13.36 9.60
N PHE A 129 -0.05 -12.16 10.20
CA PHE A 129 -1.23 -11.35 10.48
C PHE A 129 -1.18 -9.92 9.91
N SER A 130 -0.25 -9.65 8.97
CA SER A 130 -0.12 -8.32 8.38
C SER A 130 -0.26 -8.30 6.85
N ILE A 131 -0.50 -7.11 6.34
CA ILE A 131 -0.33 -6.73 4.94
C ILE A 131 0.88 -5.81 4.84
N GLY A 132 1.86 -6.12 3.98
CA GLY A 132 3.00 -5.25 3.69
C GLY A 132 2.75 -4.38 2.47
N VAL A 133 3.00 -3.08 2.59
CA VAL A 133 2.95 -2.10 1.51
C VAL A 133 4.30 -1.44 1.37
N GLU A 134 4.93 -1.61 0.23
CA GLU A 134 6.16 -0.92 -0.15
C GLU A 134 5.84 0.43 -0.82
N LEU A 135 6.51 1.47 -0.39
CA LEU A 135 6.55 2.75 -1.10
C LEU A 135 7.87 2.84 -1.86
N GLU A 136 7.82 3.04 -3.17
CA GLU A 136 9.03 3.27 -3.94
C GLU A 136 9.72 4.54 -3.44
N GLY A 137 10.91 4.40 -2.84
CA GLY A 137 11.58 5.50 -2.16
C GLY A 137 12.78 5.05 -1.35
N THR A 138 13.28 5.99 -0.55
CA THR A 138 14.37 5.79 0.40
C THR A 138 14.04 6.45 1.74
N GLY A 139 14.79 6.14 2.79
CA GLY A 139 14.66 6.82 4.08
C GLY A 139 15.02 8.30 4.07
N ALA A 140 15.69 8.80 3.01
CA ALA A 140 16.13 10.19 2.88
C ALA A 140 15.31 11.01 1.87
N THR A 141 14.62 10.36 0.92
CA THR A 141 13.84 11.06 -0.13
C THR A 141 12.39 11.20 0.29
N PRO A 142 11.81 12.41 0.33
CA PRO A 142 10.41 12.61 0.67
C PRO A 142 9.47 11.82 -0.25
N PHE A 143 8.44 11.20 0.33
CA PHE A 143 7.39 10.53 -0.43
C PHE A 143 6.45 11.55 -1.07
N THR A 144 5.90 11.19 -2.23
CA THR A 144 5.07 12.10 -3.03
C THR A 144 3.62 12.18 -2.52
N GLU A 145 2.91 13.25 -2.93
CA GLU A 145 1.46 13.38 -2.72
C GLU A 145 0.68 12.19 -3.26
N ALA A 146 1.07 11.72 -4.45
CA ALA A 146 0.43 10.58 -5.11
C ALA A 146 0.60 9.29 -4.31
N GLN A 147 1.78 9.08 -3.70
CA GLN A 147 2.03 7.93 -2.85
C GLN A 147 1.19 7.98 -1.57
N TYR A 148 1.13 9.12 -0.87
CA TYR A 148 0.27 9.25 0.31
C TYR A 148 -1.21 9.07 -0.02
N ALA A 149 -1.68 9.66 -1.11
CA ALA A 149 -3.07 9.50 -1.54
C ALA A 149 -3.41 8.04 -1.82
N ARG A 150 -2.55 7.33 -2.56
CA ARG A 150 -2.73 5.92 -2.87
C ARG A 150 -2.63 5.03 -1.63
N LEU A 151 -1.68 5.29 -0.74
CA LEU A 151 -1.54 4.55 0.52
C LEU A 151 -2.81 4.67 1.38
N VAL A 152 -3.38 5.88 1.48
CA VAL A 152 -4.63 6.12 2.20
C VAL A 152 -5.81 5.37 1.57
N GLU A 153 -5.91 5.31 0.25
CA GLU A 153 -6.96 4.54 -0.46
C GLU A 153 -6.84 3.04 -0.17
N VAL A 154 -5.63 2.48 -0.30
CA VAL A 154 -5.35 1.07 0.00
C VAL A 154 -5.65 0.74 1.46
N THR A 155 -5.20 1.59 2.39
CA THR A 155 -5.45 1.40 3.83
C THR A 155 -6.94 1.34 4.15
N ARG A 156 -7.74 2.21 3.55
CA ARG A 156 -9.20 2.20 3.75
C ARG A 156 -9.86 0.97 3.18
N ALA A 157 -9.43 0.55 1.99
CA ALA A 157 -9.94 -0.67 1.38
C ALA A 157 -9.62 -1.90 2.26
N LEU A 158 -8.40 -1.95 2.81
CA LEU A 158 -7.99 -2.98 3.75
C LEU A 158 -8.82 -2.95 5.04
N ALA A 159 -8.99 -1.79 5.66
CA ALA A 159 -9.78 -1.64 6.89
C ALA A 159 -11.28 -1.90 6.68
N ALA A 160 -11.80 -1.74 5.47
CA ALA A 160 -13.17 -2.11 5.12
C ALA A 160 -13.36 -3.63 4.97
N ARG A 161 -12.29 -4.37 4.64
CA ARG A 161 -12.33 -5.80 4.34
C ARG A 161 -11.80 -6.68 5.49
N TYR A 162 -10.81 -6.18 6.24
CA TYR A 162 -10.11 -6.89 7.30
C TYR A 162 -10.14 -6.10 8.60
N PRO A 163 -10.05 -6.75 9.77
CA PRO A 163 -10.04 -6.09 11.08
C PRO A 163 -8.68 -5.42 11.37
N ILE A 164 -8.22 -4.53 10.48
CA ILE A 164 -6.96 -3.79 10.66
C ILE A 164 -7.06 -2.92 11.91
N ALA A 165 -6.35 -3.29 12.94
CA ALA A 165 -6.30 -2.58 14.24
C ALA A 165 -5.14 -1.60 14.33
N ASP A 166 -4.02 -1.92 13.67
CA ASP A 166 -2.78 -1.15 13.78
C ASP A 166 -2.15 -0.89 12.40
N ILE A 167 -1.37 0.20 12.35
CA ILE A 167 -0.49 0.54 11.24
C ILE A 167 0.88 0.88 11.81
N ALA A 168 1.91 0.18 11.37
CA ALA A 168 3.29 0.31 11.86
C ALA A 168 4.28 0.42 10.70
N GLY A 169 5.47 0.94 10.97
CA GLY A 169 6.62 0.84 10.07
C GLY A 169 7.36 -0.50 10.27
N HIS A 170 8.18 -0.87 9.30
CA HIS A 170 9.06 -2.03 9.47
C HIS A 170 10.02 -1.85 10.64
N SER A 171 10.52 -0.63 10.84
CA SER A 171 11.34 -0.26 12.00
C SER A 171 10.66 -0.49 13.35
N ASP A 172 9.32 -0.36 13.41
CA ASP A 172 8.57 -0.55 14.64
C ASP A 172 8.41 -2.04 15.01
N ILE A 173 8.32 -2.91 14.00
CA ILE A 173 8.13 -4.35 14.18
C ILE A 173 9.45 -5.14 14.20
N ALA A 174 10.55 -4.51 13.78
CA ALA A 174 11.88 -5.10 13.75
C ALA A 174 12.96 -4.08 14.18
N PRO A 175 12.85 -3.51 15.40
CA PRO A 175 13.75 -2.45 15.88
C PRO A 175 15.20 -2.94 15.91
N GLY A 176 16.13 -2.06 15.55
CA GLY A 176 17.56 -2.37 15.46
C GLY A 176 17.97 -3.17 14.21
N ARG A 177 17.03 -3.83 13.53
CA ARG A 177 17.26 -4.60 12.29
C ARG A 177 16.82 -3.86 11.04
N LYS A 178 15.76 -3.08 11.14
CA LYS A 178 15.14 -2.35 10.02
C LYS A 178 14.93 -0.88 10.36
N SER A 179 15.02 -0.03 9.34
CA SER A 179 14.86 1.42 9.49
C SER A 179 13.71 2.00 8.64
N ASP A 180 13.14 1.21 7.71
CA ASP A 180 12.06 1.63 6.83
C ASP A 180 10.71 1.73 7.57
N PRO A 181 9.79 2.66 7.17
CA PRO A 181 9.88 3.56 6.02
C PRO A 181 10.82 4.77 6.19
N GLY A 182 11.50 4.90 7.33
CA GLY A 182 12.50 5.92 7.62
C GLY A 182 11.94 7.30 7.96
N PRO A 183 12.82 8.26 8.30
CA PRO A 183 12.44 9.58 8.78
C PRO A 183 11.75 10.47 7.72
N SER A 184 11.92 10.18 6.43
CA SER A 184 11.23 10.92 5.35
C SER A 184 9.75 10.57 5.21
N PHE A 185 9.25 9.54 5.91
CA PHE A 185 7.83 9.22 5.95
C PHE A 185 7.11 10.03 7.02
N ASP A 186 6.23 10.92 6.59
CA ASP A 186 5.44 11.77 7.49
C ASP A 186 4.21 11.03 8.04
N TRP A 187 4.37 10.40 9.19
CA TRP A 187 3.30 9.72 9.92
C TRP A 187 2.17 10.65 10.33
N GLY A 188 2.47 11.92 10.67
CA GLY A 188 1.48 12.93 11.06
C GLY A 188 0.53 13.23 9.91
N ARG A 189 1.10 13.52 8.74
CA ARG A 189 0.39 13.74 7.49
C ARG A 189 -0.47 12.53 7.10
N TYR A 190 0.11 11.34 7.07
CA TYR A 190 -0.59 10.12 6.70
C TYR A 190 -1.81 9.87 7.60
N ARG A 191 -1.64 9.97 8.92
CA ARG A 191 -2.73 9.81 9.89
C ARG A 191 -3.80 10.90 9.76
N ALA A 192 -3.43 12.15 9.47
CA ALA A 192 -4.36 13.24 9.22
C ALA A 192 -5.22 12.96 7.98
N MET A 193 -4.61 12.52 6.87
CA MET A 193 -5.32 12.15 5.64
C MET A 193 -6.29 10.98 5.84
N LEU A 194 -5.95 9.99 6.67
CA LEU A 194 -6.86 8.90 7.04
C LEU A 194 -8.11 9.41 7.79
N LYS A 195 -7.95 10.36 8.72
CA LYS A 195 -9.06 10.93 9.53
C LYS A 195 -10.02 11.79 8.71
N VAL A 196 -9.53 12.70 7.88
CA VAL A 196 -10.34 13.66 7.11
C VAL A 196 -11.37 12.95 6.23
N ASN A 197 -10.98 11.92 5.51
CA ASN A 197 -11.90 11.21 4.60
C ASN A 197 -12.85 10.25 5.32
N SER A 198 -12.56 9.80 6.55
CA SER A 198 -13.50 9.01 7.34
C SER A 198 -14.72 9.85 7.78
N GLN A 199 -14.53 11.15 8.00
CA GLN A 199 -15.61 12.10 8.29
C GLN A 199 -16.44 12.41 7.03
N GLY A 200 -15.82 12.52 5.86
CA GLY A 200 -16.50 12.70 4.59
C GLY A 200 -17.42 11.54 4.23
N ALA A 201 -16.95 10.29 4.42
CA ALA A 201 -17.74 9.10 4.18
C ALA A 201 -18.97 9.00 5.12
N LYS A 202 -18.79 9.28 6.41
CA LYS A 202 -19.90 9.32 7.40
C LYS A 202 -20.93 10.41 7.07
N ARG A 203 -20.49 11.58 6.59
CA ARG A 203 -21.38 12.69 6.20
C ARG A 203 -22.19 12.34 4.93
N ALA A 204 -21.56 11.73 3.93
CA ALA A 204 -22.22 11.27 2.70
C ALA A 204 -23.26 10.16 2.97
N GLN A 205 -22.94 9.22 3.88
CA GLN A 205 -23.86 8.15 4.26
C GLN A 205 -25.09 8.69 5.03
N LYS A 206 -24.89 9.67 5.92
CA LYS A 206 -25.98 10.34 6.66
C LYS A 206 -26.93 11.12 5.72
N THR A 207 -26.39 11.71 4.64
CA THR A 207 -27.18 12.43 3.63
C THR A 207 -28.00 11.47 2.78
N ARG A 208 -27.44 10.31 2.38
CA ARG A 208 -28.15 9.28 1.61
C ARG A 208 -29.31 8.65 2.42
N THR A 209 -29.10 8.42 3.71
CA THR A 209 -30.15 7.88 4.60
C THR A 209 -31.30 8.86 4.78
N LYS A 210 -31.03 10.16 4.97
CA LYS A 210 -32.07 11.20 5.05
C LYS A 210 -32.86 11.36 3.76
N SER A 211 -32.22 11.23 2.59
CA SER A 211 -32.90 11.32 1.28
C SER A 211 -33.79 10.11 0.99
N ARG A 212 -33.45 8.93 1.49
CA ARG A 212 -34.30 7.71 1.35
C ARG A 212 -35.52 7.74 2.26
N THR A 213 -35.38 8.25 3.50
CA THR A 213 -36.53 8.41 4.42
C THR A 213 -37.50 9.49 3.95
N ALA A 214 -37.03 10.60 3.39
CA ALA A 214 -37.88 11.66 2.84
C ALA A 214 -38.69 11.19 1.59
N LYS A 215 -38.11 10.29 0.79
CA LYS A 215 -38.81 9.70 -0.39
C LYS A 215 -39.84 8.63 -0.02
N ALA A 216 -39.70 8.01 1.16
CA ALA A 216 -40.66 7.01 1.65
C ALA A 216 -41.91 7.61 2.33
N SER A 217 -41.80 8.84 2.89
CA SER A 217 -42.91 9.53 3.55
C SER A 217 -43.77 10.40 2.62
N GLY A 218 -43.40 10.55 1.35
CA GLY A 218 -44.12 11.35 0.35
C GLY A 218 -45.06 10.55 -0.55
N ARG A 219 -45.37 9.28 -0.24
CA ARG A 219 -46.39 8.45 -0.93
C ARG A 219 -47.42 7.99 0.08
N LYS A 220 -48.29 8.87 0.42
CA LYS A 220 -49.64 8.55 0.98
C LYS A 220 -50.65 9.43 0.29
#